data_aa1314b207fee7605c0cf51122e0e78d
#
_entry.id   aa1314b207fee7605c0cf51122e0e78d
#
_cell.length_a   1.000
_cell.length_b   1.000
_cell.length_c   1.000
_cell.angle_alpha   90.00
_cell.angle_beta   90.00
_cell.angle_gamma   90.00
#
_symmetry.space_group_name_H-M   'P 1'
#
loop_
_entity.id
_entity.type
_entity.pdbx_description
1 polymer ?
#
loop_
_entity_poly.entity_id
_entity_poly.type
_entity_poly.pdbx_seq_one_letter_code
_entity_poly.pdbx_strand_id
1 'polypeptide(L)'
;GSPYEFYWNDCDDRKGFHVLDTESRSLDRVINPRTIHKKIYYDDTQSDYKSHDLEQYTDNYVKVIVVNKKDLYQFDQFIDRLLKADSHEVKIIEDFSDLDANTVSDDIVQNTQDTMTLLSMYIDELDVTLDKSRLKNTQRELYTEAQDLEI
;
A
#
# COMPACT_ATOMS: atom_id res chain seq x y z
N GLY A 1 -2.86 19.73 15.35
CA GLY A 1 -2.76 18.40 14.76
C GLY A 1 -3.22 17.33 15.72
N SER A 2 -3.48 16.13 15.24
CA SER A 2 -3.91 14.99 16.04
C SER A 2 -2.74 14.41 16.87
N PRO A 3 -3.00 13.87 18.07
CA PRO A 3 -1.96 13.24 18.89
C PRO A 3 -1.49 11.88 18.36
N TYR A 4 -2.25 11.28 17.44
CA TYR A 4 -1.97 9.99 16.79
C TYR A 4 -2.53 9.98 15.35
N GLU A 5 -2.20 8.93 14.60
CA GLU A 5 -2.68 8.69 13.24
C GLU A 5 -4.15 8.26 13.24
N PHE A 6 -4.95 8.80 12.32
CA PHE A 6 -6.34 8.39 12.10
C PHE A 6 -6.52 7.64 10.78
N TYR A 7 -5.76 8.03 9.76
CA TYR A 7 -5.92 7.55 8.41
C TYR A 7 -4.59 7.12 7.81
N TRP A 8 -4.63 6.36 6.73
CA TRP A 8 -3.46 5.95 5.98
C TRP A 8 -2.58 7.10 5.47
N ASN A 9 -3.20 8.26 5.22
CA ASN A 9 -2.46 9.47 4.84
C ASN A 9 -1.60 10.05 5.97
N ASP A 10 -1.89 9.67 7.21
CA ASP A 10 -1.12 10.06 8.38
C ASP A 10 0.11 9.17 8.62
N CYS A 11 0.25 8.08 7.86
CA CYS A 11 1.38 7.16 7.96
C CYS A 11 2.70 7.94 7.79
N ASP A 12 3.64 7.69 8.68
CA ASP A 12 4.94 8.39 8.77
C ASP A 12 4.89 9.86 9.19
N ASP A 13 3.71 10.42 9.45
CA ASP A 13 3.61 11.75 10.01
C ASP A 13 3.98 11.76 11.51
N ARG A 14 4.79 12.73 11.90
CA ARG A 14 5.14 12.92 13.31
C ARG A 14 3.95 13.50 14.07
N LYS A 15 3.12 12.64 14.64
CA LYS A 15 2.00 13.03 15.48
C LYS A 15 2.43 13.36 16.91
N GLY A 16 1.58 14.06 17.68
CA GLY A 16 1.90 14.44 19.04
C GLY A 16 1.04 15.59 19.55
N PHE A 17 1.43 16.15 20.68
CA PHE A 17 0.75 17.28 21.30
C PHE A 17 1.75 18.36 21.70
N HIS A 18 1.23 19.51 22.07
CA HIS A 18 2.03 20.63 22.54
C HIS A 18 1.73 20.93 23.99
N VAL A 19 2.77 21.27 24.74
CA VAL A 19 2.68 21.76 26.12
C VAL A 19 3.03 23.24 26.08
N LEU A 20 2.09 24.06 26.51
CA LEU A 20 2.30 25.50 26.67
C LEU A 20 2.58 25.80 28.14
N ASP A 21 3.78 26.30 28.42
CA ASP A 21 4.09 26.93 29.71
C ASP A 21 3.60 28.36 29.70
N THR A 22 2.65 28.70 30.56
CA THR A 22 2.00 30.01 30.60
C THR A 22 2.86 31.06 31.32
N GLU A 23 3.81 30.64 32.15
CA GLU A 23 4.72 31.56 32.87
C GLU A 23 5.87 31.98 31.93
N SER A 24 6.59 31.02 31.37
CA SER A 24 7.70 31.27 30.46
C SER A 24 7.26 31.58 29.03
N ARG A 25 5.98 31.31 28.69
CA ARG A 25 5.40 31.39 27.34
C ARG A 25 6.14 30.53 26.33
N SER A 26 6.73 29.42 26.78
CA SER A 26 7.34 28.44 25.90
C SER A 26 6.31 27.43 25.41
N LEU A 27 6.52 26.95 24.18
CA LEU A 27 5.68 25.93 23.55
C LEU A 27 6.57 24.74 23.18
N ASP A 28 6.39 23.64 23.89
CA ASP A 28 7.15 22.42 23.66
C ASP A 28 6.31 21.38 22.94
N ARG A 29 6.87 20.77 21.90
CA ARG A 29 6.21 19.70 21.16
C ARG A 29 6.65 18.35 21.70
N VAL A 30 5.68 17.55 22.16
CA VAL A 30 5.88 16.16 22.57
C VAL A 30 5.43 15.26 21.44
N ILE A 31 6.37 14.51 20.85
CA ILE A 31 6.09 13.59 19.75
C ILE A 31 5.60 12.26 20.30
N ASN A 32 4.54 11.73 19.72
CA ASN A 32 4.09 10.38 19.98
C ASN A 32 5.03 9.40 19.26
N PRO A 33 5.74 8.51 19.97
CA PRO A 33 6.64 7.55 19.33
C PRO A 33 5.90 6.36 18.71
N ARG A 34 4.61 6.21 18.98
CA ARG A 34 3.81 5.08 18.47
C ARG A 34 3.17 5.46 17.14
N THR A 35 3.21 4.52 16.21
CA THR A 35 2.50 4.57 14.93
C THR A 35 1.41 3.50 14.93
N ILE A 36 0.34 3.74 14.19
CA ILE A 36 -0.79 2.81 14.01
C ILE A 36 -0.71 2.15 12.64
N HIS A 37 -0.32 2.93 11.64
CA HIS A 37 -0.27 2.50 10.24
C HIS A 37 1.18 2.26 9.78
N LYS A 38 1.41 1.17 9.06
CA LYS A 38 2.71 0.83 8.49
C LYS A 38 2.54 0.46 7.02
N LYS A 39 3.36 1.05 6.15
CA LYS A 39 3.43 0.69 4.73
C LYS A 39 4.71 -0.10 4.46
N ILE A 40 4.58 -1.19 3.73
CA ILE A 40 5.70 -2.02 3.26
C ILE A 40 5.66 -2.00 1.75
N TYR A 41 6.70 -1.51 1.12
CA TYR A 41 6.89 -1.62 -0.32
C TYR A 41 7.65 -2.90 -0.61
N TYR A 42 6.95 -3.94 -1.03
CA TYR A 42 7.55 -5.25 -1.29
C TYR A 42 8.23 -5.27 -2.66
N ASP A 43 9.53 -5.53 -2.67
CA ASP A 43 10.34 -5.68 -3.87
C ASP A 43 11.41 -6.74 -3.62
N ASP A 44 11.17 -7.97 -4.06
CA ASP A 44 12.09 -9.11 -3.88
C ASP A 44 13.27 -9.10 -4.86
N THR A 45 13.31 -8.14 -5.79
CA THR A 45 14.48 -7.93 -6.65
C THR A 45 15.57 -7.12 -5.95
N GLN A 46 15.21 -6.33 -4.95
CA GLN A 46 16.12 -5.44 -4.24
C GLN A 46 16.42 -5.88 -2.80
N SER A 47 15.52 -6.64 -2.18
CA SER A 47 15.60 -6.98 -0.77
C SER A 47 15.30 -8.45 -0.50
N ASP A 48 16.02 -9.05 0.48
CA ASP A 48 15.69 -10.37 0.99
C ASP A 48 14.76 -10.28 2.20
N TYR A 49 13.50 -10.70 1.99
CA TYR A 49 12.47 -10.67 3.02
C TYR A 49 12.51 -11.86 3.99
N LYS A 50 13.40 -12.84 3.80
CA LYS A 50 13.52 -14.02 4.70
C LYS A 50 13.97 -13.64 6.10
N SER A 51 14.86 -12.66 6.20
CA SER A 51 15.41 -12.15 7.46
C SER A 51 14.80 -10.82 7.92
N HIS A 52 13.75 -10.34 7.24
CA HIS A 52 13.12 -9.08 7.59
C HIS A 52 12.51 -9.15 9.00
N ASP A 53 12.83 -8.15 9.82
CA ASP A 53 12.31 -8.02 11.17
C ASP A 53 10.82 -7.59 11.11
N LEU A 54 9.96 -8.45 11.65
CA LEU A 54 8.50 -8.25 11.65
C LEU A 54 7.96 -7.78 13.01
N GLU A 55 8.76 -7.75 14.07
CA GLU A 55 8.32 -7.31 15.40
C GLU A 55 7.81 -5.87 15.40
N GLN A 56 8.36 -5.04 14.52
CA GLN A 56 7.94 -3.64 14.35
C GLN A 56 6.51 -3.46 13.82
N TYR A 57 5.87 -4.53 13.34
CA TYR A 57 4.50 -4.51 12.80
C TYR A 57 3.45 -5.06 13.76
N THR A 58 3.86 -5.52 14.94
CA THR A 58 2.95 -5.99 15.99
C THR A 58 1.98 -4.88 16.39
N ASP A 59 0.68 -5.23 16.54
CA ASP A 59 -0.41 -4.32 16.87
C ASP A 59 -0.64 -3.16 15.87
N ASN A 60 -0.05 -3.22 14.67
CA ASN A 60 -0.22 -2.20 13.64
C ASN A 60 -1.17 -2.66 12.53
N TYR A 61 -1.81 -1.70 11.87
CA TYR A 61 -2.41 -1.90 10.55
C TYR A 61 -1.30 -1.85 9.51
N VAL A 62 -1.14 -2.92 8.76
CA VAL A 62 -0.04 -3.05 7.79
C VAL A 62 -0.59 -3.09 6.37
N LYS A 63 -0.06 -2.23 5.50
CA LYS A 63 -0.37 -2.22 4.07
C LYS A 63 0.87 -2.66 3.30
N VAL A 64 0.77 -3.79 2.61
CA VAL A 64 1.84 -4.31 1.75
C VAL A 64 1.54 -3.88 0.33
N ILE A 65 2.36 -2.99 -0.21
CA ILE A 65 2.29 -2.51 -1.59
C ILE A 65 3.32 -3.31 -2.39
N VAL A 66 2.85 -4.14 -3.29
CA VAL A 66 3.72 -5.02 -4.08
C VAL A 66 4.24 -4.25 -5.28
N VAL A 67 5.52 -3.92 -5.25
CA VAL A 67 6.23 -3.24 -6.34
C VAL A 67 6.76 -4.26 -7.34
N ASN A 68 7.48 -5.27 -6.87
CA ASN A 68 7.98 -6.38 -7.67
C ASN A 68 7.82 -7.69 -6.90
N LYS A 69 7.27 -8.71 -7.55
CA LYS A 69 7.06 -10.05 -7.02
C LYS A 69 7.58 -11.09 -8.01
N LYS A 70 8.88 -11.38 -7.93
CA LYS A 70 9.53 -12.34 -8.81
C LYS A 70 9.39 -13.79 -8.28
N ASP A 71 9.48 -13.96 -6.97
CA ASP A 71 9.36 -15.25 -6.29
C ASP A 71 8.07 -15.30 -5.46
N LEU A 72 7.02 -15.93 -6.04
CA LEU A 72 5.72 -16.09 -5.41
C LEU A 72 5.83 -16.83 -4.07
N TYR A 73 6.67 -17.86 -3.99
CA TYR A 73 6.82 -18.65 -2.78
C TYR A 73 7.46 -17.83 -1.64
N GLN A 74 8.43 -16.99 -1.95
CA GLN A 74 9.04 -16.09 -0.98
C GLN A 74 8.03 -15.04 -0.50
N PHE A 75 7.21 -14.53 -1.39
CA PHE A 75 6.14 -13.59 -1.05
C PHE A 75 5.13 -14.23 -0.10
N ASP A 76 4.61 -15.41 -0.42
CA ASP A 76 3.66 -16.12 0.44
C ASP A 76 4.23 -16.40 1.83
N GLN A 77 5.49 -16.83 1.91
CA GLN A 77 6.17 -17.02 3.19
C GLN A 77 6.31 -15.71 3.99
N PHE A 78 6.57 -14.60 3.31
CA PHE A 78 6.65 -13.30 3.95
C PHE A 78 5.30 -12.88 4.52
N ILE A 79 4.21 -13.01 3.74
CA ILE A 79 2.85 -12.71 4.19
C ILE A 79 2.44 -13.60 5.37
N ASP A 80 2.71 -14.91 5.29
CA ASP A 80 2.43 -15.84 6.39
C ASP A 80 3.15 -15.46 7.69
N ARG A 81 4.40 -15.03 7.58
CA ARG A 81 5.17 -14.55 8.74
C ARG A 81 4.61 -13.24 9.29
N LEU A 82 4.21 -12.32 8.41
CA LEU A 82 3.63 -11.04 8.79
C LEU A 82 2.28 -11.22 9.51
N LEU A 83 1.44 -12.15 9.05
CA LEU A 83 0.18 -12.52 9.71
C LEU A 83 0.43 -13.16 11.09
N LYS A 84 1.53 -13.90 11.25
CA LYS A 84 1.93 -14.52 12.54
C LYS A 84 2.61 -13.55 13.51
N ALA A 85 3.00 -12.38 13.05
CA ALA A 85 3.66 -11.35 13.87
C ALA A 85 2.68 -10.50 14.69
N ASP A 86 1.43 -10.99 14.88
CA ASP A 86 0.36 -10.32 15.64
C ASP A 86 0.09 -8.89 15.14
N SER A 87 0.19 -8.64 13.83
CA SER A 87 -0.31 -7.42 13.23
C SER A 87 -1.83 -7.38 13.34
N HIS A 88 -2.41 -6.19 13.57
CA HIS A 88 -3.85 -6.04 13.74
C HIS A 88 -4.63 -6.36 12.46
N GLU A 89 -4.12 -5.90 11.33
CA GLU A 89 -4.65 -6.17 9.99
C GLU A 89 -3.52 -6.09 8.96
N VAL A 90 -3.57 -6.94 7.96
CA VAL A 90 -2.67 -6.91 6.80
C VAL A 90 -3.50 -6.74 5.53
N LYS A 91 -3.36 -5.61 4.85
CA LYS A 91 -3.94 -5.35 3.54
C LYS A 91 -2.86 -5.45 2.48
N ILE A 92 -3.08 -6.27 1.45
CA ILE A 92 -2.15 -6.43 0.33
C ILE A 92 -2.70 -5.63 -0.86
N ILE A 93 -1.87 -4.78 -1.45
CA ILE A 93 -2.14 -4.05 -2.68
C ILE A 93 -1.14 -4.53 -3.72
N GLU A 94 -1.63 -5.20 -4.74
CA GLU A 94 -0.82 -5.62 -5.88
C GLU A 94 -1.12 -4.69 -7.06
N ASP A 95 -0.08 -4.04 -7.58
CA ASP A 95 -0.19 -3.35 -8.86
C ASP A 95 0.07 -4.37 -9.97
N PHE A 96 -1.00 -4.80 -10.62
CA PHE A 96 -0.93 -5.74 -11.73
C PHE A 96 -0.52 -5.08 -13.06
N SER A 97 -0.01 -3.87 -13.02
CA SER A 97 0.27 -3.08 -14.20
C SER A 97 1.33 -3.67 -15.15
N ASP A 98 2.24 -4.50 -14.63
CA ASP A 98 3.34 -5.09 -15.39
C ASP A 98 3.12 -6.56 -15.78
N LEU A 99 1.94 -7.13 -15.49
CA LEU A 99 1.60 -8.45 -15.99
C LEU A 99 1.29 -8.35 -17.49
N ASP A 100 2.29 -8.64 -18.33
CA ASP A 100 2.05 -8.99 -19.71
C ASP A 100 0.99 -10.09 -19.77
N ALA A 101 -0.06 -9.87 -20.55
CA ALA A 101 -1.24 -10.73 -20.66
C ALA A 101 -0.94 -12.22 -21.05
N ASN A 102 0.32 -12.58 -21.18
CA ASN A 102 0.79 -13.89 -21.66
C ASN A 102 1.26 -14.86 -20.56
N THR A 103 1.26 -14.47 -19.29
CA THR A 103 1.83 -15.32 -18.20
C THR A 103 0.86 -15.65 -17.07
N VAL A 104 -0.40 -15.27 -17.17
CA VAL A 104 -1.38 -15.52 -16.10
C VAL A 104 -2.01 -16.90 -16.27
N SER A 105 -1.80 -17.79 -15.31
CA SER A 105 -2.52 -19.06 -15.22
C SER A 105 -4.01 -18.81 -14.93
N ASP A 106 -4.88 -19.53 -15.62
CA ASP A 106 -6.35 -19.36 -15.66
C ASP A 106 -7.07 -19.27 -14.29
N ASP A 107 -6.47 -19.75 -13.21
CA ASP A 107 -7.11 -19.81 -11.88
C ASP A 107 -7.06 -18.49 -11.08
N ILE A 108 -6.10 -17.60 -11.38
CA ILE A 108 -5.98 -16.29 -10.70
C ILE A 108 -6.86 -15.24 -11.41
N VAL A 109 -7.14 -15.48 -12.67
CA VAL A 109 -7.81 -14.57 -13.59
C VAL A 109 -9.29 -14.34 -13.23
N GLN A 110 -9.98 -15.29 -12.58
CA GLN A 110 -11.42 -15.21 -12.39
C GLN A 110 -11.89 -14.22 -11.32
N ASN A 111 -11.04 -13.81 -10.37
CA ASN A 111 -11.47 -12.91 -9.28
C ASN A 111 -10.88 -11.49 -9.34
N THR A 112 -9.84 -11.27 -10.14
CA THR A 112 -9.17 -9.94 -10.25
C THR A 112 -9.36 -9.29 -11.64
N GLN A 113 -9.90 -10.03 -12.59
CA GLN A 113 -10.15 -9.56 -13.98
C GLN A 113 -11.15 -8.40 -14.07
N ASP A 114 -11.75 -8.01 -12.96
CA ASP A 114 -13.01 -7.35 -13.09
C ASP A 114 -12.90 -5.88 -13.47
N THR A 115 -12.24 -5.06 -12.69
CA THR A 115 -12.38 -3.61 -12.88
C THR A 115 -11.34 -3.03 -13.85
N MET A 116 -10.07 -3.37 -13.67
CA MET A 116 -9.00 -2.78 -14.50
C MET A 116 -9.02 -3.29 -15.93
N THR A 117 -9.30 -4.58 -16.11
CA THR A 117 -9.42 -5.17 -17.45
C THR A 117 -10.63 -4.61 -18.18
N LEU A 118 -11.79 -4.53 -17.51
CA LEU A 118 -13.00 -3.94 -18.10
C LEU A 118 -12.81 -2.47 -18.47
N LEU A 119 -12.17 -1.70 -17.59
CA LEU A 119 -11.86 -0.29 -17.87
C LEU A 119 -10.86 -0.13 -19.02
N SER A 120 -9.86 -1.01 -19.10
CA SER A 120 -8.89 -0.99 -20.21
C SER A 120 -9.55 -1.35 -21.55
N MET A 121 -10.44 -2.35 -21.57
CA MET A 121 -11.24 -2.70 -22.75
C MET A 121 -12.17 -1.55 -23.16
N TYR A 122 -12.80 -0.90 -22.19
CA TYR A 122 -13.64 0.26 -22.46
C TYR A 122 -12.85 1.42 -23.11
N ILE A 123 -11.63 1.70 -22.64
CA ILE A 123 -10.74 2.71 -23.27
C ILE A 123 -10.37 2.30 -24.70
N ASP A 124 -10.18 0.99 -24.97
CA ASP A 124 -9.88 0.51 -26.33
C ASP A 124 -11.05 0.68 -27.29
N GLU A 125 -12.27 0.56 -26.80
CA GLU A 125 -13.50 0.76 -27.59
C GLU A 125 -13.86 2.23 -27.82
N LEU A 126 -13.35 3.15 -26.99
CA LEU A 126 -13.63 4.58 -27.15
C LEU A 126 -13.08 5.10 -28.50
N ASP A 127 -13.95 5.74 -29.27
CA ASP A 127 -13.56 6.48 -30.49
C ASP A 127 -13.12 7.90 -30.10
N VAL A 128 -11.92 8.03 -29.60
CA VAL A 128 -11.32 9.30 -29.16
C VAL A 128 -10.01 9.56 -29.86
N THR A 129 -9.75 10.84 -30.12
CA THR A 129 -8.48 11.31 -30.73
C THR A 129 -7.33 11.40 -29.73
N LEU A 130 -7.57 11.09 -28.46
CA LEU A 130 -6.59 11.11 -27.39
C LEU A 130 -5.70 9.86 -27.41
N ASP A 131 -4.47 10.00 -26.91
CA ASP A 131 -3.55 8.87 -26.75
C ASP A 131 -4.11 7.88 -25.70
N LYS A 132 -4.56 6.72 -26.19
CA LYS A 132 -5.14 5.66 -25.37
C LYS A 132 -4.15 5.10 -24.35
N SER A 133 -2.85 5.08 -24.65
CA SER A 133 -1.81 4.64 -23.73
C SER A 133 -1.72 5.58 -22.52
N ARG A 134 -1.81 6.88 -22.78
CA ARG A 134 -1.81 7.88 -21.72
C ARG A 134 -3.08 7.80 -20.87
N LEU A 135 -4.23 7.57 -21.48
CA LEU A 135 -5.49 7.37 -20.75
C LEU A 135 -5.43 6.15 -19.83
N LYS A 136 -4.90 5.02 -20.31
CA LYS A 136 -4.73 3.80 -19.51
C LYS A 136 -3.78 4.02 -18.34
N ASN A 137 -2.68 4.74 -18.53
CA ASN A 137 -1.75 5.04 -17.45
C ASN A 137 -2.40 5.93 -16.38
N THR A 138 -3.08 7.00 -16.79
CA THR A 138 -3.79 7.88 -15.84
C THR A 138 -4.89 7.12 -15.08
N GLN A 139 -5.66 6.28 -15.78
CA GLN A 139 -6.68 5.43 -15.16
C GLN A 139 -6.07 4.51 -14.09
N ARG A 140 -4.92 3.91 -14.39
CA ARG A 140 -4.19 3.03 -13.48
C ARG A 140 -3.71 3.78 -12.24
N GLU A 141 -3.10 4.94 -12.42
CA GLU A 141 -2.67 5.81 -11.34
C GLU A 141 -3.85 6.17 -10.42
N LEU A 142 -4.97 6.60 -11.00
CA LEU A 142 -6.19 6.95 -10.24
C LEU A 142 -6.79 5.74 -9.51
N TYR A 143 -6.77 4.56 -10.11
CA TYR A 143 -7.28 3.35 -9.48
C TYR A 143 -6.42 2.93 -8.29
N THR A 144 -5.09 3.00 -8.43
CA THR A 144 -4.16 2.72 -7.33
C THR A 144 -4.35 3.74 -6.20
N GLU A 145 -4.46 5.02 -6.54
CA GLU A 145 -4.73 6.09 -5.57
C GLU A 145 -6.08 5.89 -4.86
N ALA A 146 -7.11 5.50 -5.59
CA ALA A 146 -8.43 5.23 -5.02
C ALA A 146 -8.40 4.04 -4.04
N GLN A 147 -7.65 2.97 -4.34
CA GLN A 147 -7.47 1.85 -3.42
C GLN A 147 -6.70 2.26 -2.15
N ASP A 148 -5.82 3.25 -2.26
CA ASP A 148 -5.09 3.79 -1.12
C ASP A 148 -5.99 4.65 -0.20
N LEU A 149 -7.08 5.19 -0.75
CA LEU A 149 -8.06 6.04 -0.06
C LEU A 149 -9.24 5.24 0.54
N GLU A 150 -9.48 4.01 0.11
CA GLU A 150 -10.53 3.17 0.73
C GLU A 150 -10.15 2.83 2.18
N ILE A 151 -10.94 3.40 3.06
CA ILE A 151 -10.91 3.24 4.53
C ILE A 151 -11.55 1.90 4.90
#